data_a100dc1534976373feca045b17b7c0a5
#
_entry.id   a100dc1534976373feca045b17b7c0a5
#
_cell.length_a   1.000
_cell.length_b   1.000
_cell.length_c   1.000
_cell.angle_alpha   90.00
_cell.angle_beta   90.00
_cell.angle_gamma   90.00
#
_symmetry.space_group_name_H-M   'P 1'
#
loop_
_entity.id
_entity.type
_entity.pdbx_description
1 polymer ?
#
loop_
_entity_poly.entity_id
_entity_poly.type
_entity_poly.pdbx_seq_one_letter_code
_entity_poly.pdbx_strand_id
1 'polypeptide(L)'
;DFMEIEKIDGEIGEVTLRGQILTCESRELRSGKFILTFDVTDFTDTITAKMFIRPEIFNEVKDMIKTGMFIKIKGVTTIDKFDGELTLGSIVGIKKADDFTTKRMDNSLEKRVELHCHTKMSDMDGVSEVKSIIKRAKKWGMSSIAVTDHGCVQAFPDANHALDKGDTFKIL
;
A
#
# COMPACT_ATOMS: atom_id res chain seq x y z
N ASP A 1 15.54 -9.15 -14.15
CA ASP A 1 14.08 -9.26 -14.29
C ASP A 1 13.49 -9.57 -12.93
N PHE A 2 12.28 -9.05 -12.64
CA PHE A 2 11.54 -9.34 -11.42
C PHE A 2 10.59 -10.50 -11.67
N MET A 3 10.47 -11.38 -10.68
CA MET A 3 9.46 -12.44 -10.68
C MET A 3 8.19 -11.92 -10.00
N GLU A 4 7.04 -12.27 -10.55
CA GLU A 4 5.74 -12.02 -9.90
C GLU A 4 5.54 -13.03 -8.78
N ILE A 5 5.02 -12.56 -7.63
CA ILE A 5 4.90 -13.39 -6.43
C ILE A 5 3.92 -14.55 -6.65
N GLU A 6 2.83 -14.34 -7.39
CA GLU A 6 1.86 -15.39 -7.73
C GLU A 6 2.45 -16.60 -8.49
N LYS A 7 3.63 -16.42 -9.11
CA LYS A 7 4.32 -17.49 -9.85
C LYS A 7 5.26 -18.31 -8.98
N ILE A 8 5.35 -18.00 -7.68
CA ILE A 8 6.20 -18.71 -6.74
C ILE A 8 5.34 -19.76 -6.04
N ASP A 9 5.38 -20.98 -6.53
CA ASP A 9 4.59 -22.10 -6.04
C ASP A 9 5.37 -23.05 -5.09
N GLY A 10 6.63 -22.72 -4.78
CA GLY A 10 7.46 -23.54 -3.89
C GLY A 10 8.89 -23.04 -3.75
N GLU A 11 9.80 -23.93 -3.32
CA GLU A 11 11.23 -23.65 -3.19
C GLU A 11 11.90 -23.65 -4.57
N ILE A 12 11.86 -22.51 -5.26
CA ILE A 12 12.43 -22.38 -6.62
C ILE A 12 13.83 -21.77 -6.63
N GLY A 13 14.41 -21.54 -5.45
CA GLY A 13 15.76 -21.01 -5.29
C GLY A 13 15.80 -19.48 -5.15
N GLU A 14 16.83 -18.88 -5.72
CA GLU A 14 17.06 -17.43 -5.62
C GLU A 14 16.12 -16.65 -6.54
N VAL A 15 15.40 -15.68 -5.97
CA VAL A 15 14.46 -14.81 -6.70
C VAL A 15 14.74 -13.35 -6.40
N THR A 16 14.37 -12.49 -7.36
CA THR A 16 14.37 -11.04 -7.19
C THR A 16 12.94 -10.53 -7.34
N LEU A 17 12.42 -9.91 -6.29
CA LEU A 17 11.07 -9.40 -6.22
C LEU A 17 11.07 -7.87 -6.14
N ARG A 18 9.98 -7.28 -6.55
CA ARG A 18 9.66 -5.86 -6.35
C ARG A 18 8.28 -5.78 -5.74
N GLY A 19 8.16 -5.15 -4.59
CA GLY A 19 6.88 -5.09 -3.89
C GLY A 19 6.77 -3.95 -2.90
N GLN A 20 5.56 -3.80 -2.35
CA GLN A 20 5.25 -2.92 -1.25
C GLN A 20 5.24 -3.70 0.06
N ILE A 21 5.82 -3.13 1.11
CA ILE A 21 5.76 -3.70 2.45
C ILE A 21 4.39 -3.44 3.06
N LEU A 22 3.66 -4.49 3.41
CA LEU A 22 2.36 -4.42 4.06
C LEU A 22 2.48 -4.37 5.57
N THR A 23 3.26 -5.28 6.14
CA THR A 23 3.52 -5.39 7.58
C THR A 23 5.02 -5.43 7.85
N CYS A 24 5.43 -5.07 9.05
CA CYS A 24 6.83 -5.19 9.45
C CYS A 24 6.89 -5.37 10.98
N GLU A 25 7.42 -6.48 11.41
CA GLU A 25 7.58 -6.83 12.81
C GLU A 25 9.04 -7.18 13.11
N SER A 26 9.49 -6.88 14.32
CA SER A 26 10.84 -7.25 14.75
C SER A 26 10.78 -7.85 16.15
N ARG A 27 11.58 -8.89 16.38
CA ARG A 27 11.72 -9.54 17.68
C ARG A 27 13.18 -9.81 17.98
N GLU A 28 13.59 -9.50 19.21
CA GLU A 28 14.90 -9.89 19.72
C GLU A 28 14.91 -11.38 20.11
N LEU A 29 15.94 -12.05 19.72
CA LEU A 29 16.18 -13.47 20.04
C LEU A 29 17.06 -13.59 21.28
N ARG A 30 16.98 -14.72 21.97
CA ARG A 30 17.85 -15.04 23.13
C ARG A 30 19.35 -14.96 22.83
N SER A 31 19.74 -15.05 21.56
CA SER A 31 21.11 -14.91 21.09
C SER A 31 21.58 -13.46 20.93
N GLY A 32 20.74 -12.46 21.26
CA GLY A 32 21.00 -11.04 21.04
C GLY A 32 20.84 -10.58 19.58
N LYS A 33 20.50 -11.46 18.65
CA LYS A 33 20.18 -11.12 17.26
C LYS A 33 18.70 -10.71 17.16
N PHE A 34 18.39 -9.92 16.16
CA PHE A 34 17.00 -9.59 15.80
C PHE A 34 16.53 -10.45 14.62
N ILE A 35 15.30 -10.90 14.69
CA ILE A 35 14.57 -11.38 13.51
C ILE A 35 13.63 -10.28 13.05
N LEU A 36 13.73 -9.93 11.79
CA LEU A 36 12.81 -9.02 11.11
C LEU A 36 11.93 -9.84 10.17
N THR A 37 10.61 -9.75 10.37
CA THR A 37 9.61 -10.41 9.54
C THR A 37 8.74 -9.33 8.91
N PHE A 38 8.55 -9.39 7.61
CA PHE A 38 7.74 -8.42 6.89
C PHE A 38 7.10 -9.04 5.66
N ASP A 39 5.88 -8.62 5.36
CA ASP A 39 5.12 -9.09 4.22
C ASP A 39 5.33 -8.13 3.05
N VAL A 40 5.60 -8.70 1.88
CA VAL A 40 5.81 -7.97 0.63
C VAL A 40 4.79 -8.42 -0.38
N THR A 41 4.07 -7.46 -0.97
CA THR A 41 3.15 -7.71 -2.08
C THR A 41 3.58 -6.96 -3.34
N ASP A 42 3.44 -7.60 -4.48
CA ASP A 42 3.54 -6.98 -5.79
C ASP A 42 2.16 -6.73 -6.43
N PHE A 43 1.10 -6.92 -5.63
CA PHE A 43 -0.32 -6.85 -6.00
C PHE A 43 -0.83 -8.03 -6.84
N THR A 44 -0.01 -9.02 -7.15
CA THR A 44 -0.44 -10.33 -7.66
C THR A 44 -0.69 -11.28 -6.48
N ASP A 45 0.25 -11.30 -5.53
CA ASP A 45 0.16 -12.08 -4.30
C ASP A 45 1.04 -11.43 -3.20
N THR A 46 1.22 -12.12 -2.08
CA THR A 46 2.01 -11.66 -0.93
C THR A 46 2.93 -12.78 -0.45
N ILE A 47 4.17 -12.43 -0.12
CA ILE A 47 5.13 -13.36 0.46
C ILE A 47 5.75 -12.77 1.73
N THR A 48 5.90 -13.59 2.76
CA THR A 48 6.58 -13.20 3.99
C THR A 48 8.09 -13.32 3.82
N ALA A 49 8.82 -12.26 4.11
CA ALA A 49 10.28 -12.24 4.14
C ALA A 49 10.78 -12.29 5.59
N LYS A 50 11.75 -13.15 5.86
CA LYS A 50 12.38 -13.32 7.19
C LYS A 50 13.88 -13.10 7.08
N MET A 51 14.44 -12.21 7.90
CA MET A 51 15.89 -11.99 7.95
C MET A 51 16.39 -11.85 9.39
N PHE A 52 17.58 -12.41 9.62
CA PHE A 52 18.28 -12.31 10.89
C PHE A 52 19.29 -11.16 10.82
N ILE A 53 19.19 -10.25 11.76
CA ILE A 53 19.96 -9.01 11.76
C ILE A 53 20.81 -8.94 13.04
N ARG A 54 22.05 -8.48 12.88
CA ARG A 54 22.93 -8.20 14.02
C ARG A 54 22.50 -6.88 14.69
N PRO A 55 22.67 -6.76 16.00
CA PRO A 55 22.29 -5.55 16.74
C PRO A 55 22.88 -4.26 16.17
N GLU A 56 24.11 -4.33 15.66
CA GLU A 56 24.88 -3.16 15.20
C GLU A 56 24.23 -2.46 14.00
N ILE A 57 23.58 -3.23 13.12
CA ILE A 57 22.95 -2.71 11.89
C ILE A 57 21.43 -2.69 11.96
N PHE A 58 20.86 -3.11 13.11
CA PHE A 58 19.41 -3.25 13.24
C PHE A 58 18.65 -1.95 12.96
N ASN A 59 19.11 -0.83 13.53
CA ASN A 59 18.44 0.45 13.37
C ASN A 59 18.47 0.94 11.91
N GLU A 60 19.60 0.77 11.21
CA GLU A 60 19.73 1.14 9.80
C GLU A 60 18.77 0.33 8.92
N VAL A 61 18.72 -0.99 9.13
CA VAL A 61 17.85 -1.87 8.38
C VAL A 61 16.37 -1.58 8.66
N LYS A 62 16.03 -1.36 9.93
CA LYS A 62 14.65 -1.03 10.34
C LYS A 62 14.17 0.29 9.72
N ASP A 63 15.05 1.27 9.55
CA ASP A 63 14.70 2.53 8.90
C ASP A 63 14.47 2.38 7.39
N MET A 64 15.05 1.36 6.77
CA MET A 64 14.86 1.04 5.35
C MET A 64 13.63 0.16 5.09
N ILE A 65 13.06 -0.46 6.13
CA ILE A 65 11.96 -1.43 5.99
C ILE A 65 10.78 -0.96 6.85
N LYS A 66 9.90 -0.15 6.25
CA LYS A 66 8.70 0.40 6.90
C LYS A 66 7.46 0.06 6.08
N THR A 67 6.35 -0.16 6.75
CA THR A 67 5.04 -0.36 6.11
C THR A 67 4.75 0.75 5.10
N GLY A 68 4.27 0.36 3.93
CA GLY A 68 3.95 1.25 2.82
C GLY A 68 5.12 1.58 1.88
N MET A 69 6.36 1.24 2.25
CA MET A 69 7.52 1.47 1.37
C MET A 69 7.58 0.45 0.23
N PHE A 70 8.03 0.91 -0.92
CA PHE A 70 8.35 0.05 -2.05
C PHE A 70 9.81 -0.36 -2.03
N ILE A 71 10.06 -1.65 -2.22
CA ILE A 71 11.41 -2.23 -2.20
C ILE A 71 11.64 -3.17 -3.37
N LYS A 72 12.91 -3.35 -3.70
CA LYS A 72 13.44 -4.49 -4.45
C LYS A 72 14.17 -5.37 -3.46
N ILE A 73 13.82 -6.65 -3.44
CA ILE A 73 14.39 -7.62 -2.53
C ILE A 73 14.88 -8.84 -3.29
N LYS A 74 16.04 -9.34 -2.91
CA LYS A 74 16.62 -10.56 -3.45
C LYS A 74 16.90 -11.54 -2.32
N GLY A 75 16.37 -12.75 -2.46
CA GLY A 75 16.51 -13.79 -1.47
C GLY A 75 16.19 -15.17 -2.04
N VAL A 76 16.17 -16.18 -1.19
CA VAL A 76 15.90 -17.56 -1.54
C VAL A 76 14.52 -17.95 -1.00
N THR A 77 13.71 -18.55 -1.86
CA THR A 77 12.41 -19.11 -1.45
C THR A 77 12.64 -20.40 -0.65
N THR A 78 12.05 -20.48 0.53
CA THR A 78 12.16 -21.62 1.45
C THR A 78 10.83 -21.86 2.17
N ILE A 79 10.56 -23.12 2.48
CA ILE A 79 9.46 -23.46 3.38
C ILE A 79 9.95 -23.30 4.82
N ASP A 80 9.30 -22.44 5.58
CA ASP A 80 9.63 -22.24 6.99
C ASP A 80 9.29 -23.51 7.79
N LYS A 81 10.23 -23.95 8.61
CA LYS A 81 10.12 -25.21 9.36
C LYS A 81 9.15 -25.13 10.54
N PHE A 82 8.74 -23.94 10.96
CA PHE A 82 7.88 -23.73 12.12
C PHE A 82 6.41 -23.65 11.76
N ASP A 83 6.08 -22.94 10.68
CA ASP A 83 4.69 -22.73 10.23
C ASP A 83 4.37 -23.49 8.94
N GLY A 84 5.37 -24.01 8.22
CA GLY A 84 5.19 -24.70 6.95
C GLY A 84 4.86 -23.77 5.77
N GLU A 85 4.95 -22.47 5.97
CA GLU A 85 4.61 -21.45 4.98
C GLU A 85 5.80 -21.17 4.06
N LEU A 86 5.49 -20.84 2.79
CA LEU A 86 6.50 -20.40 1.83
C LEU A 86 6.97 -18.99 2.20
N THR A 87 8.27 -18.84 2.41
CA THR A 87 8.89 -17.59 2.82
C THR A 87 10.09 -17.23 1.98
N LEU A 88 10.45 -15.96 1.96
CA LEU A 88 11.68 -15.46 1.39
C LEU A 88 12.73 -15.32 2.51
N GLY A 89 13.69 -16.22 2.51
CA GLY A 89 14.83 -16.22 3.44
C GLY A 89 16.14 -15.88 2.76
N SER A 90 17.26 -16.04 3.49
CA SER A 90 18.62 -15.78 2.97
C SER A 90 18.70 -14.52 2.12
N ILE A 91 18.19 -13.40 2.69
CA ILE A 91 18.10 -12.13 1.98
C ILE A 91 19.51 -11.63 1.63
N VAL A 92 19.80 -11.52 0.34
CA VAL A 92 21.10 -11.08 -0.20
C VAL A 92 21.15 -9.56 -0.30
N GLY A 93 20.03 -8.91 -0.56
CA GLY A 93 19.98 -7.46 -0.68
C GLY A 93 18.56 -6.90 -0.71
N ILE A 94 18.45 -5.70 -0.14
CA ILE A 94 17.22 -4.91 -0.17
C ILE A 94 17.59 -3.50 -0.65
N LYS A 95 16.81 -2.95 -1.57
CA LYS A 95 16.93 -1.56 -2.04
C LYS A 95 15.55 -0.92 -2.07
N LYS A 96 15.48 0.36 -1.75
CA LYS A 96 14.28 1.17 -1.97
C LYS A 96 13.95 1.19 -3.46
N ALA A 97 12.66 1.08 -3.76
CA ALA A 97 12.12 1.19 -5.11
C ALA A 97 11.13 2.35 -5.20
N ASP A 98 10.89 2.82 -6.41
CA ASP A 98 9.81 3.76 -6.67
C ASP A 98 8.47 3.03 -6.66
N ASP A 99 7.40 3.79 -6.35
CA ASP A 99 6.03 3.32 -6.45
C ASP A 99 5.71 2.94 -7.91
N PHE A 100 5.55 1.65 -8.16
CA PHE A 100 5.25 1.11 -9.49
C PHE A 100 3.76 0.85 -9.71
N THR A 101 2.91 1.25 -8.76
CA THR A 101 1.47 1.04 -8.89
C THR A 101 0.89 1.89 -10.00
N THR A 102 0.05 1.26 -10.81
CA THR A 102 -0.69 1.99 -11.84
C THR A 102 -1.82 2.76 -11.17
N LYS A 103 -1.72 4.08 -11.17
CA LYS A 103 -2.76 4.95 -10.63
C LYS A 103 -3.67 5.41 -11.75
N ARG A 104 -4.97 5.19 -11.61
CA ARG A 104 -5.94 5.79 -12.54
C ARG A 104 -5.88 7.30 -12.42
N MET A 105 -5.71 7.96 -13.56
CA MET A 105 -5.70 9.41 -13.70
C MET A 105 -6.70 9.80 -14.77
N ASP A 106 -7.37 10.93 -14.57
CA ASP A 106 -8.07 11.60 -15.63
C ASP A 106 -7.08 12.46 -16.41
N ASN A 107 -6.81 12.07 -17.66
CA ASN A 107 -5.91 12.77 -18.58
C ASN A 107 -6.65 13.63 -19.61
N SER A 108 -7.97 13.83 -19.45
CA SER A 108 -8.78 14.70 -20.32
C SER A 108 -8.27 16.13 -20.23
N LEU A 109 -8.24 16.84 -21.35
CA LEU A 109 -7.89 18.26 -21.39
C LEU A 109 -8.93 19.10 -20.67
N GLU A 110 -10.20 18.80 -20.90
CA GLU A 110 -11.34 19.40 -20.22
C GLU A 110 -11.85 18.46 -19.13
N LYS A 111 -11.93 18.96 -17.90
CA LYS A 111 -12.36 18.19 -16.73
C LYS A 111 -13.86 18.24 -16.55
N ARG A 112 -14.45 17.06 -16.40
CA ARG A 112 -15.87 16.96 -16.05
C ARG A 112 -16.08 17.31 -14.57
N VAL A 113 -17.21 17.91 -14.27
CA VAL A 113 -17.75 17.98 -12.90
C VAL A 113 -18.59 16.73 -12.66
N GLU A 114 -18.30 16.00 -11.61
CA GLU A 114 -19.14 14.87 -11.20
C GLU A 114 -20.37 15.40 -10.47
N LEU A 115 -21.54 15.11 -11.01
CA LEU A 115 -22.82 15.62 -10.50
C LEU A 115 -23.68 14.56 -9.80
N HIS A 116 -23.23 13.29 -9.76
CA HIS A 116 -23.93 12.19 -9.14
C HIS A 116 -22.92 11.23 -8.46
N CYS A 117 -22.69 11.42 -7.19
CA CYS A 117 -21.73 10.63 -6.44
C CYS A 117 -22.30 10.22 -5.08
N HIS A 118 -22.27 8.92 -4.82
CA HIS A 118 -22.68 8.32 -3.55
C HIS A 118 -21.47 8.00 -2.71
N THR A 119 -21.55 8.36 -1.43
CA THR A 119 -20.56 7.98 -0.42
C THR A 119 -21.03 6.76 0.37
N LYS A 120 -20.24 6.30 1.34
CA LYS A 120 -20.65 5.23 2.27
C LYS A 120 -21.90 5.59 3.11
N MET A 121 -22.37 6.85 3.07
CA MET A 121 -23.60 7.25 3.73
C MET A 121 -24.86 6.85 2.94
N SER A 122 -24.69 6.47 1.68
CA SER A 122 -25.73 5.79 0.88
C SER A 122 -25.69 4.31 1.21
N ASP A 123 -26.51 3.91 2.19
CA ASP A 123 -26.55 2.54 2.70
C ASP A 123 -26.80 1.52 1.58
N MET A 124 -26.06 0.42 1.59
CA MET A 124 -26.08 -0.65 0.57
C MET A 124 -25.72 -0.25 -0.86
N ASP A 125 -25.26 0.99 -1.10
CA ASP A 125 -24.93 1.50 -2.44
C ASP A 125 -23.50 2.06 -2.52
N GLY A 126 -23.11 2.94 -1.60
CA GLY A 126 -21.77 3.52 -1.56
C GLY A 126 -20.85 2.88 -0.54
N VAL A 127 -19.57 2.74 -0.87
CA VAL A 127 -18.53 2.20 0.04
C VAL A 127 -17.40 3.19 0.32
N SER A 128 -17.31 4.26 -0.47
CA SER A 128 -16.18 5.19 -0.43
C SER A 128 -16.38 6.29 0.61
N GLU A 129 -15.31 6.60 1.34
CA GLU A 129 -15.26 7.77 2.21
C GLU A 129 -15.29 9.06 1.40
N VAL A 130 -16.11 10.03 1.79
CA VAL A 130 -16.23 11.32 1.09
C VAL A 130 -14.89 12.06 0.98
N LYS A 131 -14.05 12.00 2.02
CA LYS A 131 -12.70 12.62 2.01
C LYS A 131 -11.80 12.01 0.93
N SER A 132 -11.91 10.69 0.71
CA SER A 132 -11.14 10.00 -0.33
C SER A 132 -11.63 10.37 -1.73
N ILE A 133 -12.93 10.51 -1.92
CA ILE A 133 -13.54 10.95 -3.17
C ILE A 133 -13.06 12.36 -3.52
N ILE A 134 -13.16 13.32 -2.59
CA ILE A 134 -12.74 14.70 -2.79
C ILE A 134 -11.25 14.80 -3.11
N LYS A 135 -10.41 14.08 -2.35
CA LYS A 135 -8.97 14.01 -2.60
C LYS A 135 -8.66 13.48 -4.01
N ARG A 136 -9.43 12.52 -4.48
CA ARG A 136 -9.30 11.97 -5.84
C ARG A 136 -9.73 12.97 -6.90
N ALA A 137 -10.88 13.62 -6.74
CA ALA A 137 -11.40 14.63 -7.66
C ALA A 137 -10.42 15.81 -7.79
N LYS A 138 -9.92 16.34 -6.67
CA LYS A 138 -8.89 17.39 -6.65
C LYS A 138 -7.61 16.93 -7.38
N LYS A 139 -7.15 15.70 -7.11
CA LYS A 139 -5.96 15.14 -7.77
C LYS A 139 -6.13 15.00 -9.28
N TRP A 140 -7.34 14.77 -9.75
CA TRP A 140 -7.67 14.70 -11.18
C TRP A 140 -7.86 16.07 -11.83
N GLY A 141 -7.84 17.17 -11.04
CA GLY A 141 -8.00 18.54 -11.52
C GLY A 141 -9.44 18.93 -11.75
N MET A 142 -10.41 18.21 -11.19
CA MET A 142 -11.81 18.64 -11.19
C MET A 142 -11.97 19.92 -10.36
N SER A 143 -12.91 20.78 -10.74
CA SER A 143 -13.20 22.04 -10.03
C SER A 143 -14.25 21.88 -8.92
N SER A 144 -15.07 20.84 -9.03
CA SER A 144 -16.18 20.59 -8.09
C SER A 144 -16.69 19.17 -8.19
N ILE A 145 -17.48 18.78 -7.18
CA ILE A 145 -18.20 17.51 -7.13
C ILE A 145 -19.51 17.66 -6.39
N ALA A 146 -20.57 16.99 -6.86
CA ALA A 146 -21.82 16.88 -6.12
C ALA A 146 -21.85 15.58 -5.33
N VAL A 147 -22.22 15.66 -4.04
CA VAL A 147 -22.48 14.51 -3.19
C VAL A 147 -23.98 14.30 -3.11
N THR A 148 -24.45 13.21 -3.67
CA THR A 148 -25.89 12.93 -3.87
C THR A 148 -26.31 11.66 -3.15
N ASP A 149 -25.97 11.54 -1.86
CA ASP A 149 -26.32 10.38 -1.04
C ASP A 149 -27.84 10.20 -0.89
N HIS A 150 -28.29 8.97 -0.82
CA HIS A 150 -29.70 8.63 -0.72
C HIS A 150 -30.32 9.10 0.59
N GLY A 151 -31.25 10.06 0.48
CA GLY A 151 -32.10 10.49 1.60
C GLY A 151 -31.36 11.16 2.77
N CYS A 152 -30.08 11.50 2.63
CA CYS A 152 -29.29 12.10 3.68
C CYS A 152 -28.25 13.12 3.19
N VAL A 153 -27.77 13.96 4.11
CA VAL A 153 -26.70 14.95 3.88
C VAL A 153 -25.53 14.77 4.85
N GLN A 154 -25.40 13.60 5.46
CA GLN A 154 -24.44 13.35 6.53
C GLN A 154 -22.97 13.44 6.07
N ALA A 155 -22.68 13.16 4.80
CA ALA A 155 -21.33 13.31 4.25
C ALA A 155 -20.90 14.78 4.07
N PHE A 156 -21.82 15.73 4.02
CA PHE A 156 -21.53 17.12 3.67
C PHE A 156 -20.59 17.84 4.67
N PRO A 157 -20.76 17.75 6.00
CA PRO A 157 -19.80 18.34 6.94
C PRO A 157 -18.38 17.77 6.75
N ASP A 158 -18.24 16.45 6.59
CA ASP A 158 -16.94 15.81 6.36
C ASP A 158 -16.33 16.19 5.02
N ALA A 159 -17.17 16.39 4.00
CA ALA A 159 -16.75 16.90 2.70
C ALA A 159 -16.14 18.30 2.82
N ASN A 160 -16.81 19.22 3.50
CA ASN A 160 -16.30 20.56 3.73
C ASN A 160 -15.01 20.57 4.56
N HIS A 161 -14.92 19.73 5.59
CA HIS A 161 -13.69 19.61 6.40
C HIS A 161 -12.51 18.99 5.63
N ALA A 162 -12.75 18.41 4.46
CA ALA A 162 -11.69 17.90 3.59
C ALA A 162 -11.08 19.00 2.70
N LEU A 163 -11.62 20.21 2.72
CA LEU A 163 -11.08 21.36 1.99
C LEU A 163 -10.11 22.16 2.87
N ASP A 164 -9.01 22.59 2.26
CA ASP A 164 -8.07 23.50 2.90
C ASP A 164 -8.57 24.95 2.88
N LYS A 165 -8.08 25.79 3.81
CA LYS A 165 -8.39 27.22 3.77
C LYS A 165 -7.90 27.84 2.47
N GLY A 166 -8.80 28.47 1.73
CA GLY A 166 -8.49 29.10 0.44
C GLY A 166 -8.60 28.16 -0.76
N ASP A 167 -9.07 26.92 -0.55
CA ASP A 167 -9.35 26.00 -1.64
C ASP A 167 -10.45 26.54 -2.55
N THR A 168 -10.22 26.48 -3.85
CA THR A 168 -11.22 26.89 -4.87
C THR A 168 -12.15 25.76 -5.28
N PHE A 169 -11.87 24.54 -4.85
CA PHE A 169 -12.70 23.37 -5.11
C PHE A 169 -14.06 23.50 -4.44
N LYS A 170 -15.13 23.19 -5.16
CA LYS A 170 -16.50 23.32 -4.64
C LYS A 170 -17.15 21.97 -4.40
N ILE A 171 -17.89 21.89 -3.30
CA ILE A 171 -18.76 20.77 -2.98
C ILE A 171 -20.20 21.24 -3.16
N LEU A 172 -20.96 20.48 -3.92
CA LEU A 172 -22.35 20.73 -4.28
C LEU A 172 -23.25 19.68 -3.61
#